data_cd727dfb55d6345cce7fc2b4a7820ff4
#
_entry.id   cd727dfb55d6345cce7fc2b4a7820ff4
#
_cell.length_a   1.000
_cell.length_b   1.000
_cell.length_c   1.000
_cell.angle_alpha   90.00
_cell.angle_beta   90.00
_cell.angle_gamma   90.00
#
_symmetry.space_group_name_H-M   'P 1'
#
loop_
_entity.id
_entity.type
_entity.pdbx_description
1 polymer ?
#
loop_
_entity_poly.entity_id
_entity_poly.type
_entity_poly.pdbx_seq_one_letter_code
_entity_poly.pdbx_strand_id
1 'polypeptide(L)'
;MIDLRKKKEGDFMRIYNALTDKLEEFKPLKEGQVSMYVCGPTVYNYVHIGNMRPVITFDMIRNYLEYLGYKVTYASNFTDINPKIIAAAKTLEITEREVANKFIKAYLDDLAAYECGRIDYHPTVLENLNNIYDFITKLLEKGYAYEVEGDVYFRVSKIKDYGCLSNNSLEELESGARVEVDEKKEDPLDFALWRKSLDGEHFDSPWGPGIPGWHTECVVMINSLFGSKIDIHGGGVDLKFPHHENEIAQSMALNDNHLANYWIHNGHINVEGVKMSKSLGNFILAKDFIKNHKPNVIKLAMFKTHYRLPFNIKEELLNECNLINDKIYNSLKQANLLIQINNLEVNKITKDDNINKIMDEDFNTPNLITYLLELVKELNNNIRSNKDITATYDKILLIAKILGLHYEFATLTTSDKTLYQNWLEAKKNKDFNTADTIREDLINRNII
;
A
#
# COMPACT_ATOMS: atom_id res chain seq x y z
N MET A 1 11.42 1.19 24.68
CA MET A 1 10.15 0.53 25.02
C MET A 1 9.16 1.60 25.42
N ILE A 2 8.09 1.76 24.65
CA ILE A 2 7.03 2.73 24.93
C ILE A 2 6.15 2.11 26.00
N ASP A 3 6.01 2.78 27.15
CA ASP A 3 5.08 2.33 28.20
C ASP A 3 3.64 2.63 27.75
N LEU A 4 3.02 1.64 27.11
CA LEU A 4 1.64 1.68 26.61
C LEU A 4 0.58 1.83 27.75
N ARG A 5 1.01 1.75 29.04
CA ARG A 5 0.11 1.78 30.21
C ARG A 5 -0.33 3.18 30.64
N LYS A 6 0.13 4.27 29.98
CA LYS A 6 -0.19 5.66 30.37
C LYS A 6 -1.08 6.41 29.38
N LYS A 7 -1.70 5.75 28.39
CA LYS A 7 -2.71 6.41 27.55
C LYS A 7 -4.00 6.63 28.36
N LYS A 8 -4.50 7.86 28.36
CA LYS A 8 -5.82 8.20 28.93
C LYS A 8 -6.93 7.57 28.07
N GLU A 9 -8.08 7.30 28.66
CA GLU A 9 -9.29 6.95 27.93
C GLU A 9 -9.55 8.02 26.85
N GLY A 10 -9.46 7.64 25.54
CA GLY A 10 -9.54 8.58 24.40
C GLY A 10 -8.27 8.71 23.54
N ASP A 11 -7.12 8.15 23.96
CA ASP A 11 -5.82 8.24 23.25
C ASP A 11 -5.49 6.98 22.41
N PHE A 12 -6.51 6.24 21.97
CA PHE A 12 -6.30 5.01 21.19
C PHE A 12 -6.54 5.25 19.70
N MET A 13 -5.63 4.70 18.89
CA MET A 13 -5.81 4.65 17.46
C MET A 13 -7.08 3.86 17.11
N ARG A 14 -7.93 4.41 16.25
CA ARG A 14 -9.14 3.77 15.73
C ARG A 14 -9.01 3.53 14.24
N ILE A 15 -9.40 2.34 13.80
CA ILE A 15 -9.38 1.92 12.40
C ILE A 15 -10.80 1.53 12.00
N TYR A 16 -11.23 1.94 10.82
CA TYR A 16 -12.45 1.42 10.23
C TYR A 16 -12.23 -0.02 9.80
N ASN A 17 -13.01 -0.92 10.39
CA ASN A 17 -12.98 -2.35 10.08
C ASN A 17 -14.13 -2.70 9.14
N ALA A 18 -13.82 -3.11 7.91
CA ALA A 18 -14.84 -3.47 6.93
C ALA A 18 -15.66 -4.71 7.33
N LEU A 19 -15.15 -5.56 8.23
CA LEU A 19 -15.87 -6.73 8.73
C LEU A 19 -17.04 -6.34 9.64
N THR A 20 -16.87 -5.32 10.47
CA THR A 20 -17.88 -4.88 11.43
C THR A 20 -18.60 -3.61 11.00
N ASP A 21 -18.12 -2.97 9.92
CA ASP A 21 -18.60 -1.70 9.39
C ASP A 21 -18.52 -0.56 10.42
N LYS A 22 -17.48 -0.57 11.27
CA LYS A 22 -17.30 0.38 12.37
C LYS A 22 -15.87 0.87 12.51
N LEU A 23 -15.72 2.05 13.12
CA LEU A 23 -14.45 2.51 13.69
C LEU A 23 -14.22 1.80 15.03
N GLU A 24 -13.12 1.05 15.10
CA GLU A 24 -12.76 0.25 16.27
C GLU A 24 -11.38 0.65 16.80
N GLU A 25 -11.19 0.50 18.10
CA GLU A 25 -9.88 0.65 18.73
C GLU A 25 -8.92 -0.41 18.17
N PHE A 26 -7.74 0.01 17.71
CA PHE A 26 -6.73 -0.92 17.21
C PHE A 26 -6.02 -1.62 18.37
N LYS A 27 -6.15 -2.95 18.39
CA LYS A 27 -5.51 -3.84 19.36
C LYS A 27 -4.77 -4.94 18.60
N PRO A 28 -3.43 -4.94 18.60
CA PRO A 28 -2.68 -5.98 17.93
C PRO A 28 -2.82 -7.31 18.64
N LEU A 29 -2.73 -8.42 17.88
CA LEU A 29 -2.74 -9.79 18.41
C LEU A 29 -1.58 -10.03 19.37
N LYS A 30 -0.44 -9.39 19.11
CA LYS A 30 0.75 -9.47 19.94
C LYS A 30 1.27 -8.07 20.27
N GLU A 31 1.43 -7.80 21.56
CA GLU A 31 1.89 -6.49 22.03
C GLU A 31 3.17 -6.03 21.30
N GLY A 32 3.15 -4.80 20.77
CA GLY A 32 4.28 -4.19 20.06
C GLY A 32 4.56 -4.73 18.66
N GLN A 33 3.78 -5.68 18.16
CA GLN A 33 3.96 -6.27 16.82
C GLN A 33 2.65 -6.19 16.04
N VAL A 34 2.77 -6.01 14.73
CA VAL A 34 1.62 -6.03 13.80
C VAL A 34 1.96 -6.89 12.60
N SER A 35 1.09 -7.85 12.30
CA SER A 35 1.09 -8.67 11.09
C SER A 35 0.13 -8.08 10.07
N MET A 36 0.62 -7.79 8.86
CA MET A 36 -0.16 -7.18 7.79
C MET A 36 0.03 -7.96 6.49
N TYR A 37 -1.08 -8.32 5.86
CA TYR A 37 -1.09 -8.95 4.55
C TYR A 37 -1.98 -8.18 3.59
N VAL A 38 -1.49 -7.91 2.39
CA VAL A 38 -2.23 -7.22 1.33
C VAL A 38 -2.15 -8.04 0.06
N CYS A 39 -3.31 -8.37 -0.52
CA CYS A 39 -3.36 -9.14 -1.76
C CYS A 39 -2.57 -8.46 -2.87
N GLY A 40 -1.61 -9.18 -3.43
CA GLY A 40 -0.75 -8.72 -4.50
C GLY A 40 -1.33 -8.97 -5.90
N PRO A 41 -0.60 -8.62 -6.95
CA PRO A 41 -1.08 -8.73 -8.32
C PRO A 41 -0.96 -10.16 -8.87
N THR A 42 -1.86 -10.50 -9.82
CA THR A 42 -1.64 -11.59 -10.76
C THR A 42 -0.63 -11.12 -11.83
N VAL A 43 0.49 -11.82 -11.94
CA VAL A 43 1.66 -11.40 -12.71
C VAL A 43 1.63 -11.86 -14.18
N TYR A 44 0.61 -11.41 -14.92
CA TYR A 44 0.41 -11.73 -16.34
C TYR A 44 0.61 -10.53 -17.28
N ASN A 45 0.68 -9.31 -16.74
CA ASN A 45 0.83 -8.07 -17.52
C ASN A 45 1.38 -6.95 -16.63
N TYR A 46 1.82 -5.84 -17.22
CA TYR A 46 2.13 -4.62 -16.50
C TYR A 46 0.94 -4.14 -15.68
N VAL A 47 1.23 -3.68 -14.47
CA VAL A 47 0.20 -3.14 -13.57
C VAL A 47 -0.20 -1.73 -13.99
N HIS A 48 -1.42 -1.36 -13.66
CA HIS A 48 -1.95 -0.01 -13.86
C HIS A 48 -1.87 0.81 -12.56
N ILE A 49 -2.04 2.12 -12.69
CA ILE A 49 -1.98 3.04 -11.54
C ILE A 49 -2.94 2.66 -10.40
N GLY A 50 -4.07 1.99 -10.72
CA GLY A 50 -5.01 1.46 -9.72
C GLY A 50 -4.40 0.42 -8.79
N ASN A 51 -3.45 -0.40 -9.30
CA ASN A 51 -2.74 -1.38 -8.49
C ASN A 51 -1.71 -0.73 -7.55
N MET A 52 -1.27 0.49 -7.84
CA MET A 52 -0.36 1.24 -6.97
C MET A 52 -1.06 1.87 -5.77
N ARG A 53 -2.39 2.06 -5.84
CA ARG A 53 -3.14 2.67 -4.74
C ARG A 53 -3.08 1.87 -3.44
N PRO A 54 -3.37 0.56 -3.41
CA PRO A 54 -3.17 -0.24 -2.20
C PRO A 54 -1.71 -0.20 -1.72
N VAL A 55 -0.74 -0.30 -2.63
CA VAL A 55 0.69 -0.26 -2.26
C VAL A 55 1.03 1.04 -1.51
N ILE A 56 0.69 2.20 -2.08
CA ILE A 56 0.93 3.52 -1.47
C ILE A 56 0.17 3.67 -0.14
N THR A 57 -1.07 3.19 -0.08
CA THR A 57 -1.90 3.26 1.13
C THR A 57 -1.32 2.43 2.26
N PHE A 58 -0.95 1.17 1.98
CA PHE A 58 -0.44 0.27 3.02
C PHE A 58 1.02 0.54 3.40
N ASP A 59 1.81 1.15 2.50
CA ASP A 59 3.12 1.69 2.86
C ASP A 59 2.99 2.84 3.88
N MET A 60 2.05 3.76 3.68
CA MET A 60 1.72 4.83 4.65
C MET A 60 1.19 4.25 5.97
N ILE A 61 0.30 3.25 5.94
CA ILE A 61 -0.20 2.57 7.15
C ILE A 61 0.96 1.93 7.91
N ARG A 62 1.87 1.23 7.24
CA ARG A 62 3.10 0.68 7.82
C ARG A 62 3.93 1.77 8.49
N ASN A 63 4.21 2.86 7.76
CA ASN A 63 5.01 3.97 8.27
C ASN A 63 4.40 4.58 9.53
N TYR A 64 3.08 4.74 9.57
CA TYR A 64 2.38 5.28 10.74
C TYR A 64 2.42 4.30 11.93
N LEU A 65 2.19 3.01 11.71
CA LEU A 65 2.31 1.99 12.76
C LEU A 65 3.74 1.92 13.32
N GLU A 66 4.77 2.02 12.48
CA GLU A 66 6.16 2.10 12.92
C GLU A 66 6.45 3.39 13.69
N TYR A 67 5.86 4.52 13.30
CA TYR A 67 5.93 5.77 14.04
C TYR A 67 5.31 5.62 15.44
N LEU A 68 4.22 4.88 15.59
CA LEU A 68 3.62 4.54 16.90
C LEU A 68 4.50 3.57 17.71
N GLY A 69 5.55 2.98 17.12
CA GLY A 69 6.50 2.09 17.76
C GLY A 69 6.22 0.61 17.59
N TYR A 70 5.27 0.23 16.74
CA TYR A 70 5.05 -1.17 16.39
C TYR A 70 6.15 -1.71 15.47
N LYS A 71 6.52 -2.97 15.66
CA LYS A 71 7.26 -3.75 14.66
C LYS A 71 6.27 -4.33 13.68
N VAL A 72 6.22 -3.81 12.46
CA VAL A 72 5.32 -4.29 11.42
C VAL A 72 6.01 -5.36 10.58
N THR A 73 5.32 -6.49 10.37
CA THR A 73 5.70 -7.49 9.38
C THR A 73 4.66 -7.47 8.27
N TYR A 74 5.08 -7.13 7.06
CA TYR A 74 4.21 -6.90 5.90
C TYR A 74 4.49 -7.91 4.80
N ALA A 75 3.46 -8.63 4.36
CA ALA A 75 3.51 -9.54 3.22
C ALA A 75 2.53 -9.15 2.11
N SER A 76 2.94 -9.33 0.86
CA SER A 76 2.09 -9.20 -0.33
C SER A 76 2.51 -10.24 -1.36
N ASN A 77 1.59 -11.10 -1.79
CA ASN A 77 1.89 -12.22 -2.66
C ASN A 77 2.08 -11.85 -4.13
N PHE A 78 2.58 -12.82 -4.88
CA PHE A 78 2.41 -12.87 -6.32
C PHE A 78 1.55 -14.09 -6.69
N THR A 79 0.44 -13.85 -7.39
CA THR A 79 -0.31 -14.92 -8.06
C THR A 79 0.40 -15.25 -9.36
N ASP A 80 1.28 -16.25 -9.30
CA ASP A 80 2.17 -16.67 -10.40
C ASP A 80 1.70 -17.96 -11.10
N ILE A 81 0.55 -18.50 -10.67
CA ILE A 81 -0.19 -19.59 -11.34
C ILE A 81 -1.62 -19.10 -11.55
N ASN A 82 -2.04 -18.91 -12.80
CA ASN A 82 -3.38 -18.39 -13.11
C ASN A 82 -3.70 -18.59 -14.58
N PRO A 83 -4.96 -18.83 -15.00
CA PRO A 83 -5.34 -18.93 -16.42
C PRO A 83 -4.94 -17.72 -17.27
N LYS A 84 -4.87 -16.50 -16.67
CA LYS A 84 -4.41 -15.29 -17.37
C LYS A 84 -2.94 -15.36 -17.74
N ILE A 85 -2.11 -16.04 -16.94
CA ILE A 85 -0.68 -16.25 -17.24
C ILE A 85 -0.54 -17.22 -18.40
N ILE A 86 -1.32 -18.30 -18.40
CA ILE A 86 -1.35 -19.27 -19.52
C ILE A 86 -1.75 -18.58 -20.84
N ALA A 87 -2.79 -17.75 -20.80
CA ALA A 87 -3.20 -16.97 -21.97
C ALA A 87 -2.13 -15.96 -22.43
N ALA A 88 -1.45 -15.30 -21.49
CA ALA A 88 -0.36 -14.38 -21.80
C ALA A 88 0.86 -15.10 -22.37
N ALA A 89 1.22 -16.27 -21.87
CA ALA A 89 2.29 -17.12 -22.37
C ALA A 89 2.07 -17.50 -23.84
N LYS A 90 0.87 -17.94 -24.17
CA LYS A 90 0.47 -18.23 -25.58
C LYS A 90 0.57 -16.99 -26.47
N THR A 91 0.15 -15.83 -25.98
CA THR A 91 0.19 -14.57 -26.75
C THR A 91 1.61 -14.06 -26.98
N LEU A 92 2.48 -14.24 -25.98
CA LEU A 92 3.86 -13.76 -26.00
C LEU A 92 4.85 -14.79 -26.57
N GLU A 93 4.37 -16.01 -26.84
CA GLU A 93 5.18 -17.14 -27.34
C GLU A 93 6.36 -17.48 -26.41
N ILE A 94 6.15 -17.41 -25.10
CA ILE A 94 7.10 -17.77 -24.05
C ILE A 94 6.42 -18.66 -23.00
N THR A 95 7.19 -19.25 -22.09
CA THR A 95 6.64 -20.09 -21.02
C THR A 95 5.91 -19.27 -19.95
N GLU A 96 5.00 -19.89 -19.20
CA GLU A 96 4.27 -19.27 -18.10
C GLU A 96 5.23 -18.76 -17.01
N ARG A 97 6.32 -19.48 -16.73
CA ARG A 97 7.37 -19.05 -15.79
C ARG A 97 8.10 -17.80 -16.26
N GLU A 98 8.39 -17.71 -17.56
CA GLU A 98 8.98 -16.49 -18.13
C GLU A 98 8.02 -15.30 -18.06
N VAL A 99 6.72 -15.53 -18.31
CA VAL A 99 5.69 -14.50 -18.13
C VAL A 99 5.66 -14.02 -16.68
N ALA A 100 5.52 -14.94 -15.72
CA ALA A 100 5.46 -14.60 -14.29
C ALA A 100 6.72 -13.83 -13.86
N ASN A 101 7.91 -14.34 -14.15
CA ASN A 101 9.17 -13.69 -13.79
C ASN A 101 9.33 -12.30 -14.41
N LYS A 102 8.94 -12.13 -15.68
CA LYS A 102 8.96 -10.84 -16.37
C LYS A 102 8.09 -9.80 -15.67
N PHE A 103 6.87 -10.16 -15.28
CA PHE A 103 5.94 -9.21 -14.70
C PHE A 103 6.12 -9.04 -13.19
N ILE A 104 6.67 -10.02 -12.46
CA ILE A 104 7.19 -9.83 -11.11
C ILE A 104 8.29 -8.76 -11.12
N LYS A 105 9.30 -8.94 -12.01
CA LYS A 105 10.36 -7.94 -12.14
C LYS A 105 9.83 -6.56 -12.48
N ALA A 106 8.92 -6.45 -13.43
CA ALA A 106 8.33 -5.16 -13.83
C ALA A 106 7.56 -4.51 -12.67
N TYR A 107 6.86 -5.29 -11.86
CA TYR A 107 6.17 -4.78 -10.67
C TYR A 107 7.14 -4.28 -9.60
N LEU A 108 8.22 -5.01 -9.34
CA LEU A 108 9.25 -4.58 -8.39
C LEU A 108 9.97 -3.31 -8.88
N ASP A 109 10.22 -3.18 -10.19
CA ASP A 109 10.75 -1.96 -10.80
C ASP A 109 9.78 -0.78 -10.61
N ASP A 110 8.46 -1.00 -10.74
CA ASP A 110 7.43 0.00 -10.46
C ASP A 110 7.43 0.40 -8.97
N LEU A 111 7.49 -0.56 -8.03
CA LEU A 111 7.58 -0.25 -6.59
C LEU A 111 8.77 0.67 -6.27
N ALA A 112 9.92 0.37 -6.85
CA ALA A 112 11.13 1.16 -6.69
C ALA A 112 10.96 2.57 -7.28
N ALA A 113 10.39 2.70 -8.49
CA ALA A 113 10.15 3.98 -9.15
C ALA A 113 9.15 4.86 -8.38
N TYR A 114 8.16 4.27 -7.73
CA TYR A 114 7.20 4.96 -6.86
C TYR A 114 7.75 5.22 -5.45
N GLU A 115 8.97 4.76 -5.16
CA GLU A 115 9.61 4.88 -3.83
C GLU A 115 8.68 4.39 -2.71
N CYS A 116 8.08 3.22 -2.90
CA CYS A 116 7.16 2.60 -1.94
C CYS A 116 7.31 1.08 -1.95
N GLY A 117 6.54 0.40 -1.10
CA GLY A 117 6.51 -1.06 -1.08
C GLY A 117 7.67 -1.67 -0.29
N ARG A 118 7.95 -1.18 0.90
CA ARG A 118 8.77 -1.91 1.88
C ARG A 118 8.01 -3.13 2.36
N ILE A 119 8.00 -4.20 1.53
CA ILE A 119 7.31 -5.46 1.79
C ILE A 119 8.35 -6.48 2.24
N ASP A 120 8.11 -7.16 3.36
CA ASP A 120 9.08 -8.07 3.96
C ASP A 120 9.05 -9.44 3.28
N TYR A 121 7.86 -9.87 2.79
CA TYR A 121 7.67 -11.16 2.13
C TYR A 121 6.80 -11.04 0.88
N HIS A 122 7.23 -11.70 -0.18
CA HIS A 122 6.48 -11.88 -1.42
C HIS A 122 6.25 -13.37 -1.71
N PRO A 123 5.37 -14.06 -0.95
CA PRO A 123 5.10 -15.47 -1.21
C PRO A 123 4.48 -15.66 -2.59
N THR A 124 4.79 -16.78 -3.24
CA THR A 124 4.20 -17.17 -4.53
C THR A 124 3.30 -18.39 -4.39
N VAL A 125 2.40 -18.59 -5.35
CA VAL A 125 1.52 -19.77 -5.38
C VAL A 125 2.35 -21.02 -5.58
N LEU A 126 3.34 -20.96 -6.48
CA LEU A 126 4.23 -22.09 -6.77
C LEU A 126 4.96 -22.60 -5.53
N GLU A 127 5.52 -21.69 -4.72
CA GLU A 127 6.23 -22.06 -3.49
C GLU A 127 5.29 -22.67 -2.44
N ASN A 128 3.99 -22.44 -2.54
CA ASN A 128 2.99 -22.88 -1.57
C ASN A 128 2.10 -24.03 -2.05
N LEU A 129 2.36 -24.68 -3.19
CA LEU A 129 1.53 -25.73 -3.75
C LEU A 129 1.26 -26.88 -2.75
N ASN A 130 2.29 -27.37 -2.07
CA ASN A 130 2.13 -28.44 -1.09
C ASN A 130 1.24 -28.02 0.09
N ASN A 131 1.40 -26.78 0.56
CA ASN A 131 0.56 -26.23 1.62
C ASN A 131 -0.90 -26.08 1.15
N ILE A 132 -1.12 -25.77 -0.13
CA ILE A 132 -2.45 -25.71 -0.76
C ILE A 132 -3.09 -27.10 -0.81
N TYR A 133 -2.33 -28.15 -1.21
CA TYR A 133 -2.84 -29.52 -1.21
C TYR A 133 -3.28 -29.97 0.19
N ASP A 134 -2.43 -29.72 1.19
CA ASP A 134 -2.75 -30.08 2.58
C ASP A 134 -3.98 -29.30 3.10
N PHE A 135 -4.11 -28.04 2.72
CA PHE A 135 -5.23 -27.19 3.12
C PHE A 135 -6.55 -27.67 2.52
N ILE A 136 -6.57 -27.96 1.21
CA ILE A 136 -7.74 -28.48 0.50
C ILE A 136 -8.12 -29.87 1.02
N THR A 137 -7.15 -30.73 1.27
CA THR A 137 -7.38 -32.07 1.84
C THR A 137 -8.11 -31.97 3.17
N LYS A 138 -7.68 -31.06 4.07
CA LYS A 138 -8.36 -30.84 5.36
C LYS A 138 -9.79 -30.31 5.20
N LEU A 139 -10.05 -29.47 4.18
CA LEU A 139 -11.42 -29.01 3.89
C LEU A 139 -12.31 -30.17 3.42
N LEU A 140 -11.79 -31.07 2.58
CA LEU A 140 -12.48 -32.26 2.13
C LEU A 140 -12.79 -33.23 3.31
N GLU A 141 -11.79 -33.51 4.15
CA GLU A 141 -11.93 -34.38 5.32
C GLU A 141 -12.99 -33.87 6.30
N LYS A 142 -13.06 -32.54 6.50
CA LYS A 142 -14.09 -31.92 7.35
C LYS A 142 -15.43 -31.72 6.63
N GLY A 143 -15.51 -32.06 5.34
CA GLY A 143 -16.74 -31.97 4.54
C GLY A 143 -17.11 -30.54 4.14
N TYR A 144 -16.21 -29.57 4.25
CA TYR A 144 -16.39 -28.20 3.73
C TYR A 144 -16.08 -28.08 2.24
N ALA A 145 -15.55 -29.13 1.63
CA ALA A 145 -15.29 -29.20 0.20
C ALA A 145 -15.80 -30.51 -0.38
N TYR A 146 -15.88 -30.60 -1.71
CA TYR A 146 -16.23 -31.79 -2.46
C TYR A 146 -15.50 -31.83 -3.78
N GLU A 147 -15.26 -33.03 -4.31
CA GLU A 147 -14.60 -33.28 -5.60
C GLU A 147 -15.64 -33.71 -6.64
N VAL A 148 -15.54 -33.16 -7.84
CA VAL A 148 -16.31 -33.57 -9.02
C VAL A 148 -15.40 -33.62 -10.22
N GLU A 149 -15.15 -34.84 -10.76
CA GLU A 149 -14.37 -35.08 -11.99
C GLU A 149 -12.97 -34.43 -11.99
N GLY A 150 -12.34 -34.29 -10.82
CA GLY A 150 -11.01 -33.70 -10.65
C GLY A 150 -11.00 -32.19 -10.37
N ASP A 151 -12.15 -31.52 -10.36
CA ASP A 151 -12.31 -30.20 -9.78
C ASP A 151 -12.67 -30.32 -8.29
N VAL A 152 -12.18 -29.43 -7.45
CA VAL A 152 -12.56 -29.37 -6.01
C VAL A 152 -13.21 -28.03 -5.73
N TYR A 153 -14.39 -28.06 -5.12
CA TYR A 153 -15.18 -26.89 -4.77
C TYR A 153 -15.37 -26.76 -3.27
N PHE A 154 -15.41 -25.52 -2.80
CA PHE A 154 -15.78 -25.18 -1.43
C PHE A 154 -17.29 -25.06 -1.29
N ARG A 155 -17.87 -25.67 -0.23
CA ARG A 155 -19.31 -25.59 0.09
C ARG A 155 -19.60 -24.34 0.89
N VAL A 156 -20.05 -23.29 0.23
CA VAL A 156 -20.42 -22.01 0.85
C VAL A 156 -21.59 -22.18 1.82
N SER A 157 -22.57 -23.03 1.49
CA SER A 157 -23.75 -23.30 2.32
C SER A 157 -23.46 -23.81 3.74
N LYS A 158 -22.25 -24.30 4.00
CA LYS A 158 -21.81 -24.72 5.35
C LYS A 158 -21.27 -23.59 6.21
N ILE A 159 -21.06 -22.41 5.65
CA ILE A 159 -20.57 -21.23 6.37
C ILE A 159 -21.75 -20.34 6.74
N LYS A 160 -22.12 -20.37 8.00
CA LYS A 160 -23.34 -19.72 8.50
C LYS A 160 -23.36 -18.21 8.27
N ASP A 161 -22.20 -17.56 8.38
CA ASP A 161 -22.06 -16.09 8.29
C ASP A 161 -21.39 -15.68 6.97
N TYR A 162 -21.54 -16.48 5.89
CA TYR A 162 -21.06 -16.07 4.57
C TYR A 162 -21.77 -14.81 4.10
N GLY A 163 -21.00 -13.84 3.60
CA GLY A 163 -21.49 -12.50 3.28
C GLY A 163 -21.22 -11.46 4.38
N CYS A 164 -20.61 -11.87 5.51
CA CYS A 164 -20.36 -10.97 6.65
C CYS A 164 -19.43 -9.80 6.31
N LEU A 165 -18.46 -9.97 5.42
CA LEU A 165 -17.57 -8.91 5.00
C LEU A 165 -18.24 -7.99 3.96
N SER A 166 -18.91 -8.58 2.98
CA SER A 166 -19.57 -7.82 1.90
C SER A 166 -20.81 -7.06 2.39
N ASN A 167 -21.35 -7.51 3.51
CA ASN A 167 -22.59 -6.98 4.11
C ASN A 167 -23.80 -7.11 3.17
N ASN A 168 -23.83 -8.16 2.35
CA ASN A 168 -24.87 -8.50 1.41
C ASN A 168 -25.57 -9.80 1.82
N SER A 169 -26.85 -9.90 1.56
CA SER A 169 -27.58 -11.18 1.69
C SER A 169 -27.13 -12.19 0.63
N LEU A 170 -27.32 -13.48 0.89
CA LEU A 170 -27.01 -14.53 -0.10
C LEU A 170 -27.73 -14.29 -1.43
N GLU A 171 -28.99 -13.87 -1.40
CA GLU A 171 -29.80 -13.56 -2.60
C GLU A 171 -29.21 -12.38 -3.42
N GLU A 172 -28.67 -11.36 -2.74
CA GLU A 172 -27.99 -10.23 -3.40
C GLU A 172 -26.66 -10.67 -4.01
N LEU A 173 -25.93 -11.57 -3.31
CA LEU A 173 -24.67 -12.14 -3.79
C LEU A 173 -24.88 -13.02 -5.03
N GLU A 174 -25.94 -13.84 -5.06
CA GLU A 174 -26.31 -14.65 -6.22
C GLU A 174 -26.68 -13.78 -7.43
N SER A 175 -27.47 -12.72 -7.21
CA SER A 175 -27.93 -11.81 -8.27
C SER A 175 -26.84 -10.89 -8.79
N GLY A 176 -25.86 -10.52 -7.95
CA GLY A 176 -24.77 -9.59 -8.27
C GLY A 176 -23.48 -10.27 -8.73
N ALA A 177 -23.29 -11.55 -8.40
CA ALA A 177 -22.16 -12.30 -8.87
C ALA A 177 -22.28 -12.59 -10.37
N ARG A 178 -21.19 -12.40 -11.13
CA ARG A 178 -21.02 -13.10 -12.41
C ARG A 178 -20.78 -14.58 -12.11
N VAL A 179 -21.84 -15.29 -11.68
CA VAL A 179 -21.78 -16.72 -11.42
C VAL A 179 -21.67 -17.37 -12.79
N GLU A 180 -20.51 -17.89 -13.14
CA GLU A 180 -20.39 -18.85 -14.23
C GLU A 180 -21.28 -20.03 -13.84
N VAL A 181 -22.29 -20.29 -14.66
CA VAL A 181 -23.15 -21.47 -14.50
C VAL A 181 -22.25 -22.66 -14.75
N ASP A 182 -21.81 -23.30 -13.66
CA ASP A 182 -21.03 -24.52 -13.70
C ASP A 182 -21.92 -25.65 -13.13
N GLU A 183 -22.38 -26.53 -14.01
CA GLU A 183 -23.29 -27.65 -13.68
C GLU A 183 -22.67 -28.65 -12.66
N LYS A 184 -21.35 -28.57 -12.43
CA LYS A 184 -20.65 -29.38 -11.44
C LYS A 184 -20.82 -28.91 -10.00
N LYS A 185 -21.24 -27.64 -9.80
CA LYS A 185 -21.41 -27.06 -8.47
C LYS A 185 -22.69 -27.56 -7.80
N GLU A 186 -22.61 -27.88 -6.49
CA GLU A 186 -23.78 -28.18 -5.66
C GLU A 186 -24.61 -26.92 -5.40
N ASP A 187 -23.96 -25.73 -5.33
CA ASP A 187 -24.56 -24.42 -5.10
C ASP A 187 -23.88 -23.38 -6.01
N PRO A 188 -24.61 -22.42 -6.61
CA PRO A 188 -24.04 -21.39 -7.46
C PRO A 188 -22.93 -20.56 -6.79
N LEU A 189 -22.99 -20.34 -5.48
CA LEU A 189 -22.00 -19.58 -4.71
C LEU A 189 -20.74 -20.37 -4.42
N ASP A 190 -20.74 -21.71 -4.58
CA ASP A 190 -19.56 -22.52 -4.38
C ASP A 190 -18.43 -22.06 -5.32
N PHE A 191 -17.22 -22.11 -4.84
CA PHE A 191 -16.07 -21.65 -5.60
C PHE A 191 -14.96 -22.71 -5.66
N ALA A 192 -14.19 -22.68 -6.75
CA ALA A 192 -13.15 -23.66 -6.96
C ALA A 192 -11.98 -23.47 -6.00
N LEU A 193 -11.54 -24.53 -5.36
CA LEU A 193 -10.31 -24.67 -4.59
C LEU A 193 -9.19 -25.25 -5.46
N TRP A 194 -9.55 -26.17 -6.36
CA TRP A 194 -8.69 -26.76 -7.37
C TRP A 194 -9.46 -26.88 -8.67
N ARG A 195 -8.85 -26.51 -9.77
CA ARG A 195 -9.41 -26.67 -11.12
C ARG A 195 -8.58 -27.64 -11.93
N LYS A 196 -9.21 -28.72 -12.38
CA LYS A 196 -8.61 -29.62 -13.36
C LYS A 196 -8.23 -28.86 -14.62
N SER A 197 -7.00 -29.01 -15.06
CA SER A 197 -6.50 -28.39 -16.29
C SER A 197 -5.40 -29.23 -16.87
N LEU A 198 -5.39 -29.34 -18.20
CA LEU A 198 -4.30 -29.89 -19.00
C LEU A 198 -3.76 -28.83 -19.98
N ASP A 199 -4.30 -27.60 -19.92
CA ASP A 199 -3.93 -26.49 -20.79
C ASP A 199 -2.85 -25.66 -20.13
N GLY A 200 -1.69 -25.56 -20.78
CA GLY A 200 -0.54 -24.84 -20.26
C GLY A 200 0.10 -25.50 -19.04
N GLU A 201 0.72 -24.68 -18.18
CA GLU A 201 1.34 -25.16 -16.94
C GLU A 201 0.27 -25.66 -15.97
N HIS A 202 0.43 -26.89 -15.53
CA HIS A 202 -0.43 -27.55 -14.55
C HIS A 202 0.41 -28.45 -13.64
N PHE A 203 -0.15 -28.82 -12.50
CA PHE A 203 0.55 -29.53 -11.45
C PHE A 203 -0.22 -30.78 -11.05
N ASP A 204 0.50 -31.86 -10.74
CA ASP A 204 -0.09 -33.07 -10.21
C ASP A 204 -0.57 -32.83 -8.78
N SER A 205 -1.81 -33.21 -8.51
CA SER A 205 -2.44 -33.13 -7.20
C SER A 205 -3.13 -34.44 -6.83
N PRO A 206 -3.58 -34.62 -5.56
CA PRO A 206 -4.37 -35.78 -5.17
C PRO A 206 -5.66 -35.96 -5.99
N TRP A 207 -6.17 -34.91 -6.63
CA TRP A 207 -7.41 -34.90 -7.42
C TRP A 207 -7.15 -34.93 -8.93
N GLY A 208 -5.89 -35.02 -9.33
CA GLY A 208 -5.45 -35.03 -10.72
C GLY A 208 -4.76 -33.74 -11.13
N PRO A 209 -4.33 -33.68 -12.42
CA PRO A 209 -3.60 -32.50 -12.92
C PRO A 209 -4.48 -31.25 -12.99
N GLY A 210 -3.94 -30.11 -12.56
CA GLY A 210 -4.71 -28.88 -12.52
C GLY A 210 -3.93 -27.68 -11.94
N ILE A 211 -4.67 -26.66 -11.53
CA ILE A 211 -4.16 -25.44 -10.91
C ILE A 211 -5.01 -25.05 -9.69
N PRO A 212 -4.42 -24.33 -8.70
CA PRO A 212 -5.15 -23.84 -7.53
C PRO A 212 -6.26 -22.85 -7.90
N GLY A 213 -7.33 -22.85 -7.13
CA GLY A 213 -8.34 -21.80 -7.14
C GLY A 213 -7.82 -20.52 -6.51
N TRP A 214 -8.07 -19.38 -7.15
CA TRP A 214 -7.57 -18.07 -6.77
C TRP A 214 -7.85 -17.67 -5.31
N HIS A 215 -8.97 -18.10 -4.74
CA HIS A 215 -9.40 -17.71 -3.39
C HIS A 215 -8.69 -18.47 -2.25
N THR A 216 -7.96 -19.54 -2.57
CA THR A 216 -7.26 -20.36 -1.57
C THR A 216 -5.83 -19.88 -1.32
N GLU A 217 -5.23 -19.22 -2.29
CA GLU A 217 -3.83 -18.83 -2.30
C GLU A 217 -3.46 -17.99 -1.08
N CYS A 218 -4.15 -16.87 -0.87
CA CYS A 218 -3.83 -15.92 0.21
C CYS A 218 -4.04 -16.52 1.59
N VAL A 219 -5.12 -17.29 1.80
CA VAL A 219 -5.37 -17.97 3.08
C VAL A 219 -4.22 -18.91 3.45
N VAL A 220 -3.75 -19.69 2.48
CA VAL A 220 -2.64 -20.63 2.70
C VAL A 220 -1.33 -19.90 2.96
N MET A 221 -1.03 -18.84 2.20
CA MET A 221 0.17 -18.03 2.39
C MET A 221 0.18 -17.30 3.73
N ILE A 222 -0.98 -16.76 4.17
CA ILE A 222 -1.14 -16.17 5.50
C ILE A 222 -0.88 -17.21 6.57
N ASN A 223 -1.50 -18.39 6.46
CA ASN A 223 -1.31 -19.46 7.42
C ASN A 223 0.15 -19.93 7.52
N SER A 224 0.85 -20.00 6.39
CA SER A 224 2.27 -20.35 6.33
C SER A 224 3.18 -19.33 7.00
N LEU A 225 2.92 -18.03 6.81
CA LEU A 225 3.80 -16.97 7.27
C LEU A 225 3.51 -16.52 8.72
N PHE A 226 2.23 -16.45 9.08
CA PHE A 226 1.78 -15.79 10.31
C PHE A 226 0.98 -16.71 11.24
N GLY A 227 0.56 -17.88 10.77
CA GLY A 227 -0.40 -18.73 11.46
C GLY A 227 -1.84 -18.41 11.09
N SER A 228 -2.80 -18.95 11.84
CA SER A 228 -4.23 -18.96 11.48
C SER A 228 -4.91 -17.57 11.50
N LYS A 229 -4.26 -16.55 12.02
CA LYS A 229 -4.84 -15.21 12.15
C LYS A 229 -3.80 -14.10 12.13
N ILE A 230 -4.13 -12.98 11.47
CA ILE A 230 -3.30 -11.78 11.38
C ILE A 230 -4.01 -10.54 11.94
N ASP A 231 -3.27 -9.45 12.14
CA ASP A 231 -3.85 -8.19 12.61
C ASP A 231 -4.63 -7.49 11.49
N ILE A 232 -3.99 -7.24 10.35
CA ILE A 232 -4.55 -6.44 9.25
C ILE A 232 -4.50 -7.25 7.96
N HIS A 233 -5.66 -7.38 7.30
CA HIS A 233 -5.75 -7.83 5.92
C HIS A 233 -6.31 -6.73 5.04
N GLY A 234 -5.73 -6.53 3.85
CA GLY A 234 -6.11 -5.42 3.02
C GLY A 234 -6.01 -5.64 1.52
N GLY A 235 -6.56 -4.65 0.79
CA GLY A 235 -6.56 -4.62 -0.67
C GLY A 235 -7.47 -3.56 -1.24
N GLY A 236 -7.71 -3.59 -2.55
CA GLY A 236 -8.72 -2.77 -3.20
C GLY A 236 -10.14 -3.18 -2.79
N VAL A 237 -11.08 -2.24 -2.80
CA VAL A 237 -12.49 -2.51 -2.46
C VAL A 237 -13.15 -3.56 -3.36
N ASP A 238 -12.63 -3.77 -4.56
CA ASP A 238 -13.07 -4.79 -5.52
C ASP A 238 -12.70 -6.22 -5.09
N LEU A 239 -11.76 -6.39 -4.18
CA LEU A 239 -11.43 -7.68 -3.57
C LEU A 239 -12.37 -8.05 -2.43
N LYS A 240 -13.14 -7.09 -1.88
CA LYS A 240 -14.06 -7.33 -0.76
C LYS A 240 -14.98 -8.51 -1.04
N PHE A 241 -15.54 -8.56 -2.25
CA PHE A 241 -16.31 -9.67 -2.75
C PHE A 241 -15.96 -9.98 -4.22
N PRO A 242 -15.79 -11.26 -4.60
CA PRO A 242 -15.91 -12.46 -3.75
C PRO A 242 -14.61 -12.86 -3.03
N HIS A 243 -13.44 -12.25 -3.33
CA HIS A 243 -12.13 -12.80 -2.97
C HIS A 243 -11.94 -12.89 -1.45
N HIS A 244 -12.01 -11.78 -0.72
CA HIS A 244 -11.80 -11.73 0.73
C HIS A 244 -12.93 -12.43 1.51
N GLU A 245 -14.16 -12.38 1.01
CA GLU A 245 -15.28 -13.16 1.58
C GLU A 245 -14.99 -14.66 1.54
N ASN A 246 -14.48 -15.15 0.39
CA ASN A 246 -14.11 -16.56 0.23
C ASN A 246 -12.89 -16.95 1.07
N GLU A 247 -11.99 -16.04 1.34
CA GLU A 247 -10.88 -16.26 2.27
C GLU A 247 -11.38 -16.42 3.71
N ILE A 248 -12.30 -15.57 4.15
CA ILE A 248 -12.95 -15.67 5.46
C ILE A 248 -13.65 -17.03 5.60
N ALA A 249 -14.43 -17.41 4.58
CA ALA A 249 -15.16 -18.67 4.60
C ALA A 249 -14.23 -19.88 4.81
N GLN A 250 -13.10 -19.92 4.11
CA GLN A 250 -12.10 -20.98 4.26
C GLN A 250 -11.43 -20.98 5.64
N SER A 251 -11.12 -19.78 6.17
CA SER A 251 -10.54 -19.66 7.52
C SER A 251 -11.53 -20.08 8.60
N MET A 252 -12.80 -19.71 8.47
CA MET A 252 -13.88 -20.16 9.36
C MET A 252 -14.01 -21.68 9.36
N ALA A 253 -13.94 -22.32 8.19
CA ALA A 253 -14.05 -23.78 8.05
C ALA A 253 -12.95 -24.55 8.79
N LEU A 254 -11.72 -24.08 8.77
CA LEU A 254 -10.58 -24.81 9.34
C LEU A 254 -10.12 -24.28 10.70
N ASN A 255 -10.20 -22.98 10.93
CA ASN A 255 -9.57 -22.29 12.04
C ASN A 255 -10.59 -21.62 12.99
N ASP A 256 -11.88 -21.65 12.66
CA ASP A 256 -12.96 -20.99 13.42
C ASP A 256 -12.68 -19.51 13.71
N ASN A 257 -12.15 -18.79 12.71
CA ASN A 257 -11.86 -17.37 12.81
C ASN A 257 -11.93 -16.66 11.44
N HIS A 258 -12.03 -15.34 11.44
CA HIS A 258 -12.19 -14.50 10.24
C HIS A 258 -10.85 -14.13 9.56
N LEU A 259 -9.79 -14.90 9.73
CA LEU A 259 -8.46 -14.75 9.15
C LEU A 259 -7.72 -13.49 9.61
N ALA A 260 -8.38 -12.35 9.75
CA ALA A 260 -7.80 -11.10 10.23
C ALA A 260 -8.71 -10.42 11.26
N ASN A 261 -8.08 -9.62 12.18
CA ASN A 261 -8.83 -8.78 13.10
C ASN A 261 -9.42 -7.57 12.39
N TYR A 262 -8.65 -6.95 11.48
CA TYR A 262 -9.06 -5.73 10.77
C TYR A 262 -8.96 -5.93 9.27
N TRP A 263 -10.06 -5.64 8.57
CA TRP A 263 -10.17 -5.69 7.12
C TRP A 263 -10.21 -4.27 6.56
N ILE A 264 -9.17 -3.89 5.82
CA ILE A 264 -8.99 -2.53 5.32
C ILE A 264 -9.04 -2.53 3.79
N HIS A 265 -9.92 -1.71 3.21
CA HIS A 265 -10.06 -1.59 1.77
C HIS A 265 -9.89 -0.15 1.30
N ASN A 266 -9.04 0.06 0.30
CA ASN A 266 -8.95 1.33 -0.39
C ASN A 266 -9.95 1.43 -1.54
N GLY A 267 -10.47 2.63 -1.77
CA GLY A 267 -11.42 2.90 -2.87
C GLY A 267 -10.77 2.77 -4.26
N HIS A 268 -11.58 2.78 -5.31
CA HIS A 268 -11.13 2.72 -6.70
C HIS A 268 -10.38 3.98 -7.14
N ILE A 269 -9.61 3.86 -8.23
CA ILE A 269 -9.12 5.01 -9.00
C ILE A 269 -10.04 5.25 -10.19
N ASN A 270 -10.48 6.49 -10.32
CA ASN A 270 -11.18 7.03 -11.48
C ASN A 270 -10.22 7.94 -12.28
N VAL A 271 -10.40 8.00 -13.58
CA VAL A 271 -9.71 8.93 -14.47
C VAL A 271 -10.79 9.82 -15.08
N GLU A 272 -10.69 11.15 -14.90
CA GLU A 272 -11.69 12.13 -15.36
C GLU A 272 -13.14 11.77 -14.95
N GLY A 273 -13.30 11.28 -13.70
CA GLY A 273 -14.60 10.92 -13.14
C GLY A 273 -15.15 9.56 -13.54
N VAL A 274 -14.46 8.82 -14.43
CA VAL A 274 -14.89 7.50 -14.92
C VAL A 274 -13.99 6.42 -14.32
N LYS A 275 -14.60 5.33 -13.82
CA LYS A 275 -13.81 4.17 -13.33
C LYS A 275 -12.88 3.67 -14.42
N MET A 276 -11.61 3.51 -14.08
CA MET A 276 -10.59 3.04 -15.01
C MET A 276 -10.90 1.59 -15.45
N SER A 277 -10.94 1.36 -16.75
CA SER A 277 -11.13 0.02 -17.32
C SER A 277 -10.43 -0.11 -18.68
N LYS A 278 -10.02 -1.34 -19.02
CA LYS A 278 -9.42 -1.63 -20.33
C LYS A 278 -10.39 -1.39 -21.49
N SER A 279 -11.68 -1.70 -21.29
CA SER A 279 -12.72 -1.55 -22.31
C SER A 279 -13.01 -0.09 -22.69
N LEU A 280 -12.76 0.85 -21.77
CA LEU A 280 -12.97 2.29 -22.00
C LEU A 280 -11.73 3.01 -22.53
N GLY A 281 -10.60 2.32 -22.67
CA GLY A 281 -9.36 2.92 -23.15
C GLY A 281 -8.72 3.97 -22.22
N ASN A 282 -9.27 4.17 -21.00
CA ASN A 282 -8.76 5.09 -19.99
C ASN A 282 -7.77 4.42 -19.00
N PHE A 283 -7.15 3.32 -19.43
CA PHE A 283 -6.25 2.49 -18.66
C PHE A 283 -4.82 3.06 -18.70
N ILE A 284 -4.30 3.47 -17.54
CA ILE A 284 -2.99 4.09 -17.42
C ILE A 284 -2.04 3.10 -16.75
N LEU A 285 -0.98 2.69 -17.45
CA LEU A 285 0.06 1.83 -16.86
C LEU A 285 0.87 2.60 -15.81
N ALA A 286 1.18 1.95 -14.69
CA ALA A 286 1.96 2.52 -13.61
C ALA A 286 3.34 3.00 -14.09
N LYS A 287 4.05 2.16 -14.86
CA LYS A 287 5.36 2.47 -15.45
C LYS A 287 5.38 3.68 -16.37
N ASP A 288 4.25 4.01 -17.01
CA ASP A 288 4.18 5.16 -17.92
C ASP A 288 3.74 6.43 -17.19
N PHE A 289 2.89 6.28 -16.17
CA PHE A 289 2.46 7.40 -15.33
C PHE A 289 3.62 8.02 -14.54
N ILE A 290 4.48 7.17 -13.96
CA ILE A 290 5.63 7.62 -13.17
C ILE A 290 6.69 8.37 -13.98
N LYS A 291 6.76 8.19 -15.30
CA LYS A 291 7.70 8.93 -16.17
C LYS A 291 7.37 10.42 -16.25
N ASN A 292 6.11 10.77 -16.08
CA ASN A 292 5.61 12.13 -16.23
C ASN A 292 5.34 12.84 -14.89
N HIS A 293 5.33 12.09 -13.77
CA HIS A 293 4.98 12.62 -12.46
C HIS A 293 5.96 12.15 -11.38
N LYS A 294 6.41 13.05 -10.53
CA LYS A 294 7.29 12.73 -9.39
C LYS A 294 6.55 11.80 -8.40
N PRO A 295 7.23 10.84 -7.77
CA PRO A 295 6.61 9.94 -6.77
C PRO A 295 5.85 10.69 -5.66
N ASN A 296 6.48 11.73 -5.09
CA ASN A 296 5.86 12.56 -4.05
C ASN A 296 4.55 13.23 -4.52
N VAL A 297 4.48 13.68 -5.79
CA VAL A 297 3.28 14.31 -6.37
C VAL A 297 2.13 13.32 -6.44
N ILE A 298 2.42 12.10 -6.87
CA ILE A 298 1.42 11.01 -6.95
C ILE A 298 0.90 10.67 -5.56
N LYS A 299 1.80 10.50 -4.57
CA LYS A 299 1.45 10.20 -3.18
C LYS A 299 0.62 11.32 -2.57
N LEU A 300 1.03 12.59 -2.71
CA LEU A 300 0.27 13.74 -2.24
C LEU A 300 -1.13 13.79 -2.86
N ALA A 301 -1.25 13.56 -4.18
CA ALA A 301 -2.55 13.54 -4.85
C ALA A 301 -3.46 12.45 -4.28
N MET A 302 -2.96 11.23 -4.09
CA MET A 302 -3.73 10.12 -3.51
C MET A 302 -4.14 10.41 -2.07
N PHE A 303 -3.26 10.99 -1.25
CA PHE A 303 -3.50 11.28 0.17
C PHE A 303 -4.36 12.52 0.43
N LYS A 304 -4.61 13.37 -0.58
CA LYS A 304 -5.63 14.43 -0.48
C LYS A 304 -7.06 13.88 -0.40
N THR A 305 -7.25 12.62 -0.76
CA THR A 305 -8.51 11.91 -0.61
C THR A 305 -8.32 10.80 0.43
N HIS A 306 -9.26 10.68 1.38
CA HIS A 306 -9.23 9.60 2.35
C HIS A 306 -9.16 8.24 1.64
N TYR A 307 -8.34 7.29 2.14
CA TYR A 307 -8.05 6.04 1.42
C TYR A 307 -9.31 5.22 1.06
N ARG A 308 -10.35 5.24 1.89
CA ARG A 308 -11.62 4.53 1.64
C ARG A 308 -12.44 5.11 0.49
N LEU A 309 -12.27 6.37 0.16
CA LEU A 309 -13.05 7.04 -0.88
C LEU A 309 -12.47 6.78 -2.28
N PRO A 310 -13.29 6.78 -3.33
CA PRO A 310 -12.79 6.77 -4.70
C PRO A 310 -11.86 7.96 -4.94
N PHE A 311 -10.72 7.72 -5.57
CA PHE A 311 -9.75 8.75 -5.94
C PHE A 311 -9.89 9.06 -7.43
N ASN A 312 -10.04 10.33 -7.77
CA ASN A 312 -10.15 10.77 -9.16
C ASN A 312 -8.88 11.48 -9.62
N ILE A 313 -8.16 10.86 -10.54
CA ILE A 313 -6.99 11.45 -11.18
C ILE A 313 -7.47 12.54 -12.15
N LYS A 314 -6.98 13.77 -11.95
CA LYS A 314 -7.17 14.92 -12.83
C LYS A 314 -5.85 15.67 -12.96
N GLU A 315 -5.60 16.22 -14.13
CA GLU A 315 -4.38 16.97 -14.40
C GLU A 315 -4.24 18.19 -13.48
N GLU A 316 -5.35 18.89 -13.20
CA GLU A 316 -5.36 20.04 -12.29
C GLU A 316 -4.92 19.65 -10.87
N LEU A 317 -5.34 18.48 -10.39
CA LEU A 317 -4.95 17.96 -9.07
C LEU A 317 -3.45 17.63 -9.02
N LEU A 318 -2.92 17.03 -10.07
CA LEU A 318 -1.50 16.72 -10.17
C LEU A 318 -0.64 17.98 -10.22
N ASN A 319 -1.07 18.98 -10.98
CA ASN A 319 -0.42 20.29 -11.05
C ASN A 319 -0.45 21.01 -9.69
N GLU A 320 -1.58 20.99 -8.97
CA GLU A 320 -1.68 21.52 -7.60
C GLU A 320 -0.72 20.77 -6.66
N CYS A 321 -0.68 19.45 -6.71
CA CYS A 321 0.21 18.64 -5.87
C CYS A 321 1.70 18.85 -6.21
N ASN A 322 2.03 19.14 -7.47
CA ASN A 322 3.38 19.52 -7.85
C ASN A 322 3.80 20.85 -7.21
N LEU A 323 2.93 21.87 -7.22
CA LEU A 323 3.19 23.15 -6.53
C LEU A 323 3.33 22.96 -5.00
N ILE A 324 2.51 22.08 -4.40
CA ILE A 324 2.61 21.72 -2.99
C ILE A 324 3.96 21.06 -2.70
N ASN A 325 4.36 20.08 -3.50
CA ASN A 325 5.63 19.38 -3.36
C ASN A 325 6.81 20.33 -3.46
N ASP A 326 6.82 21.21 -4.47
CA ASP A 326 7.89 22.18 -4.67
C ASP A 326 7.95 23.20 -3.52
N LYS A 327 6.80 23.61 -2.96
CA LYS A 327 6.75 24.47 -1.78
C LYS A 327 7.36 23.80 -0.55
N ILE A 328 7.03 22.53 -0.29
CA ILE A 328 7.61 21.76 0.81
C ILE A 328 9.11 21.61 0.62
N TYR A 329 9.53 21.16 -0.57
CA TYR A 329 10.94 20.98 -0.91
C TYR A 329 11.76 22.26 -0.70
N ASN A 330 11.31 23.39 -1.27
CA ASN A 330 12.03 24.66 -1.18
C ASN A 330 12.14 25.17 0.26
N SER A 331 11.07 25.01 1.06
CA SER A 331 11.08 25.39 2.47
C SER A 331 12.05 24.54 3.29
N LEU A 332 12.04 23.23 3.06
CA LEU A 332 12.98 22.30 3.71
C LEU A 332 14.43 22.53 3.25
N LYS A 333 14.66 22.78 1.96
CA LYS A 333 15.99 23.08 1.40
C LYS A 333 16.58 24.32 2.06
N GLN A 334 15.80 25.40 2.15
CA GLN A 334 16.24 26.63 2.80
C GLN A 334 16.52 26.43 4.30
N ALA A 335 15.66 25.72 5.01
CA ALA A 335 15.87 25.42 6.42
C ALA A 335 17.10 24.54 6.65
N ASN A 336 17.28 23.48 5.85
CA ASN A 336 18.44 22.60 5.90
C ASN A 336 19.76 23.36 5.66
N LEU A 337 19.77 24.27 4.68
CA LEU A 337 20.90 25.16 4.42
C LEU A 337 21.26 25.98 5.67
N LEU A 338 20.27 26.65 6.28
CA LEU A 338 20.49 27.48 7.48
C LEU A 338 20.94 26.66 8.68
N ILE A 339 20.39 25.46 8.87
CA ILE A 339 20.78 24.52 9.92
C ILE A 339 22.26 24.17 9.76
N GLN A 340 22.69 23.81 8.54
CA GLN A 340 24.07 23.42 8.28
C GLN A 340 25.06 24.59 8.39
N ILE A 341 24.69 25.78 7.89
CA ILE A 341 25.54 26.99 7.95
C ILE A 341 25.76 27.45 9.39
N ASN A 342 24.69 27.44 10.19
CA ASN A 342 24.75 27.91 11.58
C ASN A 342 25.10 26.79 12.56
N ASN A 343 25.38 25.56 12.09
CA ASN A 343 25.65 24.38 12.91
C ASN A 343 24.59 24.15 14.00
N LEU A 344 23.30 24.33 13.65
CA LEU A 344 22.21 24.15 14.60
C LEU A 344 22.00 22.65 14.88
N GLU A 345 21.79 22.31 16.13
CA GLU A 345 21.42 20.96 16.52
C GLU A 345 19.94 20.72 16.23
N VAL A 346 19.65 19.66 15.45
CA VAL A 346 18.29 19.20 15.21
C VAL A 346 17.97 18.09 16.20
N ASN A 347 17.07 18.37 17.13
CA ASN A 347 16.57 17.36 18.05
C ASN A 347 15.54 16.50 17.33
N LYS A 348 15.87 15.25 17.03
CA LYS A 348 14.96 14.33 16.35
C LYS A 348 13.66 14.19 17.15
N ILE A 349 12.61 14.82 16.66
CA ILE A 349 11.26 14.66 17.21
C ILE A 349 10.76 13.28 16.82
N THR A 350 10.44 12.45 17.80
CA THR A 350 9.96 11.09 17.59
C THR A 350 8.45 10.97 17.76
N LYS A 351 7.81 11.98 18.35
CA LYS A 351 6.35 12.04 18.61
C LYS A 351 5.83 13.47 18.49
N ASP A 352 4.62 13.59 17.96
CA ASP A 352 3.86 14.82 17.90
C ASP A 352 2.37 14.51 18.13
N ASP A 353 1.76 15.14 19.15
CA ASP A 353 0.37 14.85 19.56
C ASP A 353 -0.64 15.25 18.48
N ASN A 354 -0.35 16.25 17.65
CA ASN A 354 -1.24 16.63 16.54
C ASN A 354 -1.23 15.57 15.45
N ILE A 355 -0.05 14.99 15.13
CA ILE A 355 0.05 13.87 14.19
C ILE A 355 -0.80 12.71 14.71
N ASN A 356 -0.65 12.34 16.00
CA ASN A 356 -1.42 11.26 16.60
C ASN A 356 -2.92 11.55 16.54
N LYS A 357 -3.35 12.74 16.99
CA LYS A 357 -4.76 13.12 16.97
C LYS A 357 -5.39 13.07 15.59
N ILE A 358 -4.63 13.37 14.54
CA ILE A 358 -5.11 13.33 13.16
C ILE A 358 -5.13 11.90 12.64
N MET A 359 -4.03 11.18 12.80
CA MET A 359 -3.85 9.87 12.16
C MET A 359 -4.49 8.71 12.94
N ASP A 360 -4.69 8.86 14.26
CA ASP A 360 -5.42 7.89 15.08
C ASP A 360 -6.90 7.78 14.70
N GLU A 361 -7.42 8.68 13.88
CA GLU A 361 -8.77 8.66 13.32
C GLU A 361 -8.74 8.10 11.89
N ASP A 362 -8.59 6.78 11.76
CA ASP A 362 -8.67 6.03 10.50
C ASP A 362 -7.68 6.53 9.43
N PHE A 363 -6.44 6.82 9.83
CA PHE A 363 -5.38 7.28 8.92
C PHE A 363 -5.76 8.52 8.10
N ASN A 364 -6.21 9.58 8.75
CA ASN A 364 -6.73 10.80 8.12
C ASN A 364 -5.63 11.62 7.42
N THR A 365 -5.14 11.13 6.30
CA THR A 365 -4.09 11.78 5.50
C THR A 365 -4.49 13.15 4.94
N PRO A 366 -5.76 13.45 4.56
CA PRO A 366 -6.13 14.80 4.12
C PRO A 366 -5.86 15.87 5.18
N ASN A 367 -6.21 15.59 6.44
CA ASN A 367 -5.95 16.51 7.55
C ASN A 367 -4.47 16.56 7.90
N LEU A 368 -3.72 15.45 7.74
CA LEU A 368 -2.27 15.46 7.93
C LEU A 368 -1.55 16.35 6.89
N ILE A 369 -1.99 16.35 5.62
CA ILE A 369 -1.47 17.26 4.60
C ILE A 369 -1.79 18.72 4.96
N THR A 370 -2.99 18.99 5.47
CA THR A 370 -3.34 20.34 5.94
C THR A 370 -2.38 20.82 7.04
N TYR A 371 -2.15 19.97 8.04
CA TYR A 371 -1.20 20.26 9.12
C TYR A 371 0.23 20.42 8.62
N LEU A 372 0.67 19.59 7.67
CA LEU A 372 1.97 19.73 6.99
C LEU A 372 2.13 21.12 6.35
N LEU A 373 1.11 21.61 5.65
CA LEU A 373 1.14 22.92 4.99
C LEU A 373 1.15 24.08 5.99
N GLU A 374 0.51 23.94 7.14
CA GLU A 374 0.59 24.90 8.26
C GLU A 374 2.01 24.96 8.83
N LEU A 375 2.64 23.82 9.07
CA LEU A 375 4.04 23.74 9.52
C LEU A 375 5.02 24.35 8.47
N VAL A 376 4.78 24.12 7.17
CA VAL A 376 5.59 24.75 6.11
C VAL A 376 5.46 26.28 6.12
N LYS A 377 4.25 26.80 6.38
CA LYS A 377 4.03 28.25 6.54
C LYS A 377 4.73 28.79 7.79
N GLU A 378 4.65 28.06 8.90
CA GLU A 378 5.34 28.41 10.14
C GLU A 378 6.86 28.42 9.96
N LEU A 379 7.43 27.37 9.33
CA LEU A 379 8.86 27.29 9.03
C LEU A 379 9.35 28.52 8.23
N ASN A 380 8.64 28.88 7.17
CA ASN A 380 8.97 30.05 6.37
C ASN A 380 8.88 31.37 7.16
N ASN A 381 7.92 31.51 8.08
CA ASN A 381 7.81 32.68 8.95
C ASN A 381 8.95 32.72 9.97
N ASN A 382 9.34 31.58 10.55
CA ASN A 382 10.46 31.49 11.47
C ASN A 382 11.79 31.84 10.81
N ILE A 383 12.01 31.35 9.55
CA ILE A 383 13.19 31.73 8.74
C ILE A 383 13.25 33.25 8.56
N ARG A 384 12.14 33.88 8.14
CA ARG A 384 12.09 35.34 7.88
C ARG A 384 12.29 36.18 9.16
N SER A 385 11.85 35.64 10.30
CA SER A 385 11.89 36.33 11.60
C SER A 385 13.11 35.97 12.43
N ASN A 386 14.06 35.19 11.89
CA ASN A 386 15.26 34.72 12.60
C ASN A 386 14.93 33.98 13.92
N LYS A 387 13.84 33.23 13.94
CA LYS A 387 13.44 32.37 15.07
C LYS A 387 14.01 30.97 14.90
N ASP A 388 13.89 30.16 15.95
CA ASP A 388 14.23 28.74 15.86
C ASP A 388 13.40 28.01 14.81
N ILE A 389 14.10 27.27 13.92
CA ILE A 389 13.53 26.52 12.79
C ILE A 389 13.60 25.01 13.00
N THR A 390 14.42 24.55 13.96
CA THR A 390 14.82 23.15 14.07
C THR A 390 13.64 22.23 14.39
N ALA A 391 12.80 22.62 15.33
CA ALA A 391 11.64 21.84 15.75
C ALA A 391 10.59 21.73 14.63
N THR A 392 10.27 22.82 13.93
CA THR A 392 9.29 22.82 12.82
C THR A 392 9.84 22.06 11.62
N TYR A 393 11.13 22.18 11.31
CA TYR A 393 11.82 21.42 10.26
C TYR A 393 11.70 19.90 10.52
N ASP A 394 12.01 19.46 11.74
CA ASP A 394 11.98 18.02 12.07
C ASP A 394 10.56 17.45 12.07
N LYS A 395 9.54 18.22 12.51
CA LYS A 395 8.13 17.81 12.39
C LYS A 395 7.70 17.61 10.92
N ILE A 396 8.12 18.49 10.02
CA ILE A 396 7.82 18.36 8.58
C ILE A 396 8.45 17.08 8.04
N LEU A 397 9.71 16.78 8.39
CA LEU A 397 10.38 15.54 7.98
C LEU A 397 9.70 14.29 8.57
N LEU A 398 9.20 14.36 9.80
CA LEU A 398 8.46 13.28 10.43
C LEU A 398 7.16 12.97 9.68
N ILE A 399 6.38 14.00 9.32
CA ILE A 399 5.17 13.83 8.50
C ILE A 399 5.54 13.30 7.10
N ALA A 400 6.58 13.84 6.48
CA ALA A 400 7.06 13.36 5.19
C ALA A 400 7.38 11.85 5.25
N LYS A 401 8.07 11.39 6.31
CA LYS A 401 8.36 9.98 6.53
C LYS A 401 7.09 9.13 6.67
N ILE A 402 6.08 9.60 7.41
CA ILE A 402 4.80 8.87 7.57
C ILE A 402 4.10 8.74 6.20
N LEU A 403 4.05 9.80 5.41
CA LEU A 403 3.45 9.81 4.09
C LEU A 403 4.34 9.16 3.00
N GLY A 404 5.53 8.67 3.35
CA GLY A 404 6.47 8.10 2.39
C GLY A 404 6.98 9.13 1.37
N LEU A 405 7.01 10.42 1.72
CA LEU A 405 7.56 11.47 0.87
C LEU A 405 9.08 11.56 1.11
N HIS A 406 9.84 11.56 0.03
CA HIS A 406 11.30 11.57 0.09
C HIS A 406 11.83 12.93 -0.35
N TYR A 407 12.67 13.52 0.51
CA TYR A 407 13.36 14.79 0.25
C TYR A 407 14.83 14.63 0.60
N GLU A 408 15.69 14.86 -0.37
CA GLU A 408 17.15 14.79 -0.21
C GLU A 408 17.75 16.16 -0.37
N PHE A 409 18.75 16.46 0.45
CA PHE A 409 19.45 17.73 0.45
C PHE A 409 20.95 17.50 0.49
N ALA A 410 21.71 18.39 -0.16
CA ALA A 410 23.16 18.33 -0.14
C ALA A 410 23.71 18.49 1.28
N THR A 411 24.70 17.67 1.61
CA THR A 411 25.52 17.88 2.80
C THR A 411 26.63 18.86 2.45
N LEU A 412 26.67 20.01 3.14
CA LEU A 412 27.62 21.07 2.84
C LEU A 412 29.02 20.74 3.37
N THR A 413 29.99 20.88 2.49
CA THR A 413 31.42 20.86 2.89
C THR A 413 31.81 22.20 3.54
N THR A 414 32.99 22.25 4.18
CA THR A 414 33.56 23.50 4.72
C THR A 414 33.72 24.55 3.60
N SER A 415 34.09 24.12 2.39
CA SER A 415 34.22 25.00 1.22
C SER A 415 32.88 25.59 0.82
N ASP A 416 31.80 24.80 0.83
CA ASP A 416 30.44 25.25 0.49
C ASP A 416 29.93 26.29 1.50
N LYS A 417 30.17 26.04 2.78
CA LYS A 417 29.84 26.98 3.86
C LYS A 417 30.57 28.32 3.67
N THR A 418 31.88 28.27 3.36
CA THR A 418 32.68 29.47 3.09
C THR A 418 32.18 30.22 1.84
N LEU A 419 31.87 29.48 0.77
CA LEU A 419 31.33 30.07 -0.46
C LEU A 419 30.01 30.79 -0.20
N TYR A 420 29.11 30.19 0.57
CA TYR A 420 27.84 30.81 0.96
C TYR A 420 28.06 32.07 1.83
N GLN A 421 29.00 32.03 2.76
CA GLN A 421 29.36 33.22 3.58
C GLN A 421 29.91 34.37 2.71
N ASN A 422 30.82 34.07 1.77
CA ASN A 422 31.34 35.02 0.83
C ASN A 422 30.25 35.67 -0.05
N TRP A 423 29.25 34.85 -0.46
CA TRP A 423 28.07 35.36 -1.16
C TRP A 423 27.27 36.36 -0.33
N LEU A 424 27.02 36.06 0.95
CA LEU A 424 26.33 36.98 1.85
C LEU A 424 27.13 38.26 2.07
N GLU A 425 28.43 38.18 2.19
CA GLU A 425 29.33 39.32 2.36
C GLU A 425 29.35 40.22 1.11
N ALA A 426 29.49 39.65 -0.10
CA ALA A 426 29.41 40.35 -1.36
C ALA A 426 28.06 41.13 -1.49
N LYS A 427 26.95 40.49 -1.16
CA LYS A 427 25.63 41.11 -1.12
C LYS A 427 25.56 42.28 -0.13
N LYS A 428 26.10 42.11 1.08
CA LYS A 428 26.15 43.17 2.10
C LYS A 428 26.96 44.37 1.65
N ASN A 429 28.06 44.11 0.95
CA ASN A 429 28.96 45.16 0.40
C ASN A 429 28.46 45.74 -0.92
N LYS A 430 27.29 45.29 -1.43
CA LYS A 430 26.70 45.69 -2.73
C LYS A 430 27.61 45.39 -3.94
N ASP A 431 28.52 44.40 -3.80
CA ASP A 431 29.32 43.89 -4.91
C ASP A 431 28.49 42.83 -5.67
N PHE A 432 27.61 43.34 -6.54
CA PHE A 432 26.64 42.48 -7.26
C PHE A 432 27.35 41.58 -8.27
N ASN A 433 28.47 41.99 -8.89
CA ASN A 433 29.17 41.14 -9.85
C ASN A 433 29.75 39.87 -9.17
N THR A 434 30.45 40.06 -8.06
CA THR A 434 30.95 38.94 -7.27
C THR A 434 29.82 38.09 -6.67
N ALA A 435 28.74 38.72 -6.18
CA ALA A 435 27.59 38.04 -5.64
C ALA A 435 26.89 37.16 -6.69
N ASP A 436 26.73 37.62 -7.92
CA ASP A 436 26.10 36.87 -9.02
C ASP A 436 26.96 35.65 -9.45
N THR A 437 28.28 35.85 -9.58
CA THR A 437 29.21 34.75 -9.89
C THR A 437 29.16 33.64 -8.83
N ILE A 438 29.22 34.03 -7.54
CA ILE A 438 29.12 33.04 -6.45
C ILE A 438 27.75 32.39 -6.43
N ARG A 439 26.68 33.11 -6.70
CA ARG A 439 25.33 32.60 -6.77
C ARG A 439 25.19 31.48 -7.82
N GLU A 440 25.74 31.67 -9.00
CA GLU A 440 25.75 30.67 -10.06
C GLU A 440 26.46 29.37 -9.59
N ASP A 441 27.62 29.49 -8.93
CA ASP A 441 28.34 28.33 -8.39
C ASP A 441 27.52 27.62 -7.30
N LEU A 442 26.86 28.34 -6.40
CA LEU A 442 25.97 27.79 -5.37
C LEU A 442 24.76 27.05 -5.99
N ILE A 443 24.19 27.58 -7.06
CA ILE A 443 23.08 26.94 -7.82
C ILE A 443 23.60 25.68 -8.49
N ASN A 444 24.75 25.73 -9.17
CA ASN A 444 25.34 24.57 -9.85
C ASN A 444 25.67 23.43 -8.90
N ARG A 445 26.00 23.72 -7.63
CA ARG A 445 26.21 22.75 -6.55
C ARG A 445 24.91 22.36 -5.85
N ASN A 446 23.77 22.81 -6.30
CA ASN A 446 22.45 22.58 -5.68
C ASN A 446 22.35 22.99 -4.20
N ILE A 447 23.08 24.03 -3.79
CA ILE A 447 23.11 24.55 -2.41
C ILE A 447 21.95 25.51 -2.16
N ILE A 448 21.71 26.40 -3.12
CA ILE A 448 20.61 27.38 -3.07
C ILE A 448 19.60 27.19 -4.20
#